data_5891440796c58f47b5df9a51b8553e21
#
_entry.id   5891440796c58f47b5df9a51b8553e21
#
_cell.length_a   1.000
_cell.length_b   1.000
_cell.length_c   1.000
_cell.angle_alpha   90.00
_cell.angle_beta   90.00
_cell.angle_gamma   90.00
#
_symmetry.space_group_name_H-M   'P 1'
#
loop_
_entity.id
_entity.type
_entity.pdbx_description
1 polymer ?
#
loop_
_entity_poly.entity_id
_entity_poly.type
_entity_poly.pdbx_seq_one_letter_code
_entity_poly.pdbx_strand_id
1 'polypeptide(L)'
;MPESRKDTSCDLFVIGAGSGGVRASRVAASLGAKVFVAEDLYLGGTCVNVGCVPKKLYVYGSEFGKAFQDASGFGWRVTDARFDWPTLRDNKSREISRLNSIYEHLLDGSGAIVLDGRAKVLGPHTVDVDGVEYRAERILLATGSWPTK
;
A
#
# COMPACT_ATOMS: atom_id res chain seq x y z
N MET A 1 -31.99 -8.93 -20.92
CA MET A 1 -31.98 -8.11 -19.69
C MET A 1 -30.98 -7.02 -19.91
N PRO A 2 -31.28 -5.73 -19.70
CA PRO A 2 -30.28 -4.68 -19.83
C PRO A 2 -29.25 -4.88 -18.73
N GLU A 3 -27.97 -5.01 -19.10
CA GLU A 3 -26.85 -4.95 -18.17
C GLU A 3 -26.99 -3.69 -17.32
N SER A 4 -27.09 -3.85 -16.02
CA SER A 4 -27.06 -2.75 -15.06
C SER A 4 -25.75 -2.00 -15.33
N ARG A 5 -25.80 -0.82 -15.93
CA ARG A 5 -24.64 0.07 -16.05
C ARG A 5 -24.08 0.24 -14.65
N LYS A 6 -22.85 -0.26 -14.44
CA LYS A 6 -22.13 0.00 -13.19
C LYS A 6 -22.09 1.52 -13.00
N ASP A 7 -22.52 1.99 -11.85
CA ASP A 7 -22.45 3.42 -11.52
C ASP A 7 -20.98 3.83 -11.41
N THR A 8 -20.52 4.59 -12.39
CA THR A 8 -19.12 5.06 -12.53
C THR A 8 -18.94 6.51 -12.09
N SER A 9 -19.92 7.11 -11.40
CA SER A 9 -19.82 8.47 -10.85
C SER A 9 -19.43 8.46 -9.38
N CYS A 10 -18.64 9.46 -8.94
CA CYS A 10 -18.21 9.63 -7.56
C CYS A 10 -17.95 11.09 -7.18
N ASP A 11 -17.88 11.36 -5.88
CA ASP A 11 -17.51 12.68 -5.34
C ASP A 11 -15.99 12.88 -5.43
N LEU A 12 -15.22 11.81 -5.12
CA LEU A 12 -13.77 11.84 -5.14
C LEU A 12 -13.21 10.61 -5.85
N PHE A 13 -12.36 10.84 -6.84
CA PHE A 13 -11.52 9.81 -7.46
C PHE A 13 -10.08 9.99 -7.02
N VAL A 14 -9.48 8.97 -6.40
CA VAL A 14 -8.10 8.97 -5.92
C VAL A 14 -7.25 8.08 -6.83
N ILE A 15 -6.15 8.61 -7.34
CA ILE A 15 -5.19 7.88 -8.17
C ILE A 15 -3.97 7.57 -7.32
N GLY A 16 -3.79 6.29 -7.00
CA GLY A 16 -2.74 5.76 -6.13
C GLY A 16 -3.23 5.45 -4.71
N ALA A 17 -3.03 4.22 -4.25
CA ALA A 17 -3.36 3.75 -2.91
C ALA A 17 -2.12 3.59 -2.01
N GLY A 18 -1.18 4.51 -2.11
CA GLY A 18 -0.10 4.68 -1.14
C GLY A 18 -0.56 5.40 0.12
N SER A 19 0.38 5.85 0.97
CA SER A 19 0.08 6.48 2.26
C SER A 19 -0.90 7.66 2.16
N GLY A 20 -0.72 8.52 1.14
CA GLY A 20 -1.60 9.68 0.92
C GLY A 20 -2.97 9.29 0.42
N GLY A 21 -3.03 8.41 -0.60
CA GLY A 21 -4.28 7.98 -1.22
C GLY A 21 -5.17 7.18 -0.29
N VAL A 22 -4.61 6.20 0.44
CA VAL A 22 -5.37 5.41 1.43
C VAL A 22 -5.96 6.31 2.52
N ARG A 23 -5.17 7.26 3.05
CA ARG A 23 -5.68 8.18 4.06
C ARG A 23 -6.79 9.07 3.52
N ALA A 24 -6.61 9.66 2.34
CA ALA A 24 -7.60 10.54 1.72
C ALA A 24 -8.90 9.79 1.41
N SER A 25 -8.80 8.61 0.80
CA SER A 25 -9.96 7.77 0.47
C SER A 25 -10.77 7.40 1.70
N ARG A 26 -10.11 6.91 2.75
CA ARG A 26 -10.77 6.52 4.00
C ARG A 26 -11.46 7.68 4.69
N VAL A 27 -10.77 8.82 4.80
CA VAL A 27 -11.34 10.00 5.47
C VAL A 27 -12.54 10.53 4.69
N ALA A 28 -12.42 10.69 3.36
CA ALA A 28 -13.52 11.16 2.54
C ALA A 28 -14.73 10.21 2.60
N ALA A 29 -14.50 8.90 2.47
CA ALA A 29 -15.57 7.89 2.55
C ALA A 29 -16.23 7.86 3.93
N SER A 30 -15.47 7.98 5.02
CA SER A 30 -16.03 8.03 6.39
C SER A 30 -16.88 9.28 6.65
N LEU A 31 -16.71 10.32 5.85
CA LEU A 31 -17.54 11.55 5.87
C LEU A 31 -18.75 11.47 4.92
N GLY A 32 -18.99 10.31 4.30
CA GLY A 32 -20.14 10.07 3.44
C GLY A 32 -19.91 10.32 1.95
N ALA A 33 -18.69 10.67 1.52
CA ALA A 33 -18.38 10.80 0.10
C ALA A 33 -18.33 9.43 -0.58
N LYS A 34 -18.84 9.35 -1.82
CA LYS A 34 -18.60 8.20 -2.69
C LYS A 34 -17.20 8.30 -3.29
N VAL A 35 -16.33 7.36 -2.94
CA VAL A 35 -14.91 7.39 -3.29
C VAL A 35 -14.52 6.18 -4.13
N PHE A 36 -13.90 6.42 -5.28
CA PHE A 36 -13.10 5.43 -5.98
C PHE A 36 -11.63 5.67 -5.74
N VAL A 37 -10.85 4.59 -5.59
CA VAL A 37 -9.39 4.65 -5.51
C VAL A 37 -8.79 3.62 -6.45
N ALA A 38 -7.97 4.07 -7.41
CA ALA A 38 -7.28 3.19 -8.35
C ALA A 38 -5.83 2.97 -7.94
N GLU A 39 -5.38 1.70 -8.01
CA GLU A 39 -4.00 1.29 -7.76
C GLU A 39 -3.61 0.22 -8.78
N ASP A 40 -2.41 0.34 -9.37
CA ASP A 40 -1.93 -0.58 -10.41
C ASP A 40 -0.74 -1.46 -10.00
N LEU A 41 -0.26 -1.31 -8.76
CA LEU A 41 0.89 -2.09 -8.28
C LEU A 41 0.57 -2.84 -6.98
N TYR A 42 0.36 -2.11 -5.89
CA TYR A 42 0.11 -2.71 -4.57
C TYR A 42 -0.42 -1.69 -3.55
N LEU A 43 -1.36 -2.10 -2.74
CA LEU A 43 -1.91 -1.29 -1.65
C LEU A 43 -0.84 -0.95 -0.60
N GLY A 44 -0.93 0.26 -0.03
CA GLY A 44 0.04 0.76 0.95
C GLY A 44 1.25 1.47 0.35
N GLY A 45 1.45 1.36 -0.98
CA GLY A 45 2.46 2.07 -1.76
C GLY A 45 3.90 1.75 -1.35
N THR A 46 4.82 2.65 -1.69
CA THR A 46 6.27 2.50 -1.47
C THR A 46 6.63 2.18 -0.02
N CYS A 47 6.04 2.87 0.95
CA CYS A 47 6.39 2.70 2.36
C CYS A 47 6.19 1.28 2.86
N VAL A 48 5.05 0.68 2.55
CA VAL A 48 4.71 -0.69 2.98
C VAL A 48 5.51 -1.73 2.22
N ASN A 49 5.60 -1.58 0.90
CA ASN A 49 6.04 -2.67 0.03
C ASN A 49 7.55 -2.70 -0.24
N VAL A 50 8.17 -1.55 -0.46
CA VAL A 50 9.58 -1.45 -0.89
C VAL A 50 10.40 -0.40 -0.13
N GLY A 51 9.82 0.25 0.89
CA GLY A 51 10.44 1.35 1.63
C GLY A 51 10.54 1.11 3.13
N CYS A 52 9.74 1.85 3.90
CA CYS A 52 9.87 1.95 5.36
C CYS A 52 9.79 0.61 6.08
N VAL A 53 8.84 -0.23 5.72
CA VAL A 53 8.61 -1.51 6.40
C VAL A 53 9.71 -2.53 6.11
N PRO A 54 9.97 -2.90 4.85
CA PRO A 54 11.02 -3.88 4.56
C PRO A 54 12.41 -3.42 5.02
N LYS A 55 12.73 -2.13 4.84
CA LYS A 55 13.98 -1.57 5.34
C LYS A 55 14.14 -1.79 6.84
N LYS A 56 13.09 -1.49 7.63
CA LYS A 56 13.16 -1.59 9.07
C LYS A 56 13.30 -3.03 9.55
N LEU A 57 12.61 -3.98 8.90
CA LEU A 57 12.76 -5.40 9.20
C LEU A 57 14.19 -5.90 8.93
N TYR A 58 14.82 -5.45 7.84
CA TYR A 58 16.21 -5.78 7.56
C TYR A 58 17.19 -5.16 8.56
N VAL A 59 16.96 -3.90 8.97
CA VAL A 59 17.76 -3.27 10.03
C VAL A 59 17.66 -4.05 11.33
N TYR A 60 16.47 -4.39 11.77
CA TYR A 60 16.29 -5.21 12.98
C TYR A 60 16.99 -6.58 12.88
N GLY A 61 16.87 -7.23 11.72
CA GLY A 61 17.58 -8.50 11.48
C GLY A 61 19.11 -8.36 11.57
N SER A 62 19.66 -7.23 11.12
CA SER A 62 21.11 -6.97 11.17
C SER A 62 21.64 -6.66 12.57
N GLU A 63 20.80 -6.06 13.43
CA GLU A 63 21.17 -5.70 14.82
C GLU A 63 21.45 -6.92 15.69
N PHE A 64 20.82 -8.08 15.43
CA PHE A 64 21.06 -9.31 16.20
C PHE A 64 22.51 -9.77 16.08
N GLY A 65 23.12 -9.64 14.91
CA GLY A 65 24.53 -10.03 14.72
C GLY A 65 25.47 -9.25 15.65
N LYS A 66 25.24 -7.96 15.82
CA LYS A 66 25.98 -7.11 16.75
C LYS A 66 25.64 -7.46 18.20
N ALA A 67 24.37 -7.62 18.51
CA ALA A 67 23.92 -8.00 19.86
C ALA A 67 24.56 -9.32 20.34
N PHE A 68 24.72 -10.30 19.46
CA PHE A 68 25.40 -11.56 19.81
C PHE A 68 26.88 -11.37 20.11
N GLN A 69 27.56 -10.43 19.44
CA GLN A 69 28.96 -10.10 19.72
C GLN A 69 29.09 -9.42 21.09
N ASP A 70 28.19 -8.50 21.41
CA ASP A 70 28.22 -7.71 22.64
C ASP A 70 27.71 -8.53 23.86
N ALA A 71 26.94 -9.58 23.64
CA ALA A 71 26.24 -10.38 24.65
C ALA A 71 27.16 -10.93 25.76
N SER A 72 28.42 -11.28 25.46
CA SER A 72 29.38 -11.80 26.43
C SER A 72 29.72 -10.80 27.54
N GLY A 73 29.73 -9.49 27.23
CA GLY A 73 29.93 -8.42 28.21
C GLY A 73 28.80 -8.32 29.24
N PHE A 74 27.64 -8.87 28.93
CA PHE A 74 26.45 -8.91 29.78
C PHE A 74 26.20 -10.32 30.41
N GLY A 75 27.19 -11.22 30.35
CA GLY A 75 27.10 -12.55 30.93
C GLY A 75 26.38 -13.61 30.08
N TRP A 76 25.99 -13.30 28.87
CA TRP A 76 25.37 -14.28 27.96
C TRP A 76 26.44 -15.06 27.20
N ARG A 77 26.21 -16.35 27.01
CA ARG A 77 27.00 -17.21 26.14
C ARG A 77 26.17 -17.57 24.93
N VAL A 78 26.52 -16.99 23.79
CA VAL A 78 25.88 -17.30 22.51
C VAL A 78 26.80 -18.25 21.75
N THR A 79 26.36 -19.48 21.58
CA THR A 79 27.10 -20.50 20.83
C THR A 79 26.37 -20.78 19.52
N ASP A 80 27.12 -20.90 18.41
CA ASP A 80 26.61 -21.31 17.09
C ASP A 80 25.49 -20.40 16.52
N ALA A 81 25.64 -19.09 16.68
CA ALA A 81 24.76 -18.12 16.02
C ALA A 81 24.95 -18.19 14.49
N ARG A 82 23.93 -18.63 13.78
CA ARG A 82 23.92 -18.72 12.31
C ARG A 82 22.84 -17.84 11.74
N PHE A 83 23.14 -17.15 10.65
CA PHE A 83 22.19 -16.33 9.94
C PHE A 83 21.68 -17.07 8.71
N ASP A 84 20.35 -17.11 8.55
CA ASP A 84 19.67 -17.66 7.38
C ASP A 84 18.90 -16.55 6.63
N TRP A 85 19.46 -16.12 5.51
CA TRP A 85 18.88 -15.09 4.66
C TRP A 85 17.49 -15.47 4.11
N PRO A 86 17.25 -16.70 3.59
CA PRO A 86 15.92 -17.11 3.15
C PRO A 86 14.84 -16.90 4.23
N THR A 87 15.11 -17.28 5.46
CA THR A 87 14.16 -17.10 6.57
C THR A 87 13.82 -15.62 6.78
N LEU A 88 14.79 -14.73 6.84
CA LEU A 88 14.54 -13.29 7.01
C LEU A 88 13.75 -12.71 5.83
N ARG A 89 14.17 -13.03 4.60
CA ARG A 89 13.51 -12.60 3.38
C ARG A 89 12.04 -13.02 3.34
N ASP A 90 11.78 -14.29 3.62
CA ASP A 90 10.43 -14.86 3.50
C ASP A 90 9.51 -14.37 4.62
N ASN A 91 10.04 -14.22 5.84
CA ASN A 91 9.31 -13.61 6.95
C ASN A 91 8.91 -12.16 6.64
N LYS A 92 9.86 -11.37 6.10
CA LYS A 92 9.59 -10.01 5.64
C LYS A 92 8.50 -10.01 4.56
N SER A 93 8.57 -10.90 3.58
CA SER A 93 7.58 -10.97 2.50
C SER A 93 6.18 -11.32 3.01
N ARG A 94 6.06 -12.27 3.94
CA ARG A 94 4.78 -12.60 4.60
C ARG A 94 4.20 -11.41 5.36
N GLU A 95 5.03 -10.65 6.07
CA GLU A 95 4.57 -9.46 6.79
C GLU A 95 4.05 -8.38 5.84
N ILE A 96 4.70 -8.15 4.70
CA ILE A 96 4.22 -7.22 3.68
C ILE A 96 2.88 -7.68 3.12
N SER A 97 2.73 -8.96 2.76
CA SER A 97 1.45 -9.50 2.27
C SER A 97 0.33 -9.32 3.31
N ARG A 98 0.62 -9.59 4.59
CA ARG A 98 -0.33 -9.35 5.68
C ARG A 98 -0.75 -7.88 5.77
N LEU A 99 0.20 -6.96 5.61
CA LEU A 99 -0.10 -5.53 5.62
C LEU A 99 -0.93 -5.11 4.41
N ASN A 100 -0.66 -5.62 3.21
CA ASN A 100 -1.50 -5.34 2.03
C ASN A 100 -2.96 -5.72 2.29
N SER A 101 -3.23 -6.90 2.86
CA SER A 101 -4.58 -7.31 3.23
C SER A 101 -5.23 -6.38 4.28
N ILE A 102 -4.44 -5.86 5.23
CA ILE A 102 -4.95 -4.87 6.19
C ILE A 102 -5.35 -3.57 5.48
N TYR A 103 -4.56 -3.10 4.52
CA TYR A 103 -4.89 -1.90 3.74
C TYR A 103 -6.15 -2.08 2.91
N GLU A 104 -6.34 -3.26 2.31
CA GLU A 104 -7.57 -3.64 1.61
C GLU A 104 -8.78 -3.55 2.55
N HIS A 105 -8.75 -4.26 3.68
CA HIS A 105 -9.83 -4.21 4.66
C HIS A 105 -10.11 -2.80 5.21
N LEU A 106 -9.07 -1.96 5.34
CA LEU A 106 -9.24 -0.58 5.79
C LEU A 106 -9.97 0.30 4.76
N LEU A 107 -9.74 0.08 3.48
CA LEU A 107 -10.45 0.77 2.40
C LEU A 107 -11.89 0.28 2.31
N ASP A 108 -12.10 -1.03 2.24
CA ASP A 108 -13.42 -1.66 2.19
C ASP A 108 -14.28 -1.25 3.39
N GLY A 109 -13.72 -1.36 4.60
CA GLY A 109 -14.42 -1.00 5.83
C GLY A 109 -14.77 0.49 5.94
N SER A 110 -14.13 1.36 5.15
CA SER A 110 -14.50 2.78 5.06
C SER A 110 -15.59 3.06 4.02
N GLY A 111 -15.90 2.10 3.14
CA GLY A 111 -16.79 2.26 2.01
C GLY A 111 -16.13 2.84 0.75
N ALA A 112 -14.81 2.99 0.72
CA ALA A 112 -14.09 3.34 -0.50
C ALA A 112 -14.02 2.14 -1.44
N ILE A 113 -14.27 2.36 -2.73
CA ILE A 113 -14.28 1.33 -3.76
C ILE A 113 -12.89 1.28 -4.41
N VAL A 114 -12.20 0.15 -4.22
CA VAL A 114 -10.88 -0.08 -4.82
C VAL A 114 -11.03 -0.58 -6.24
N LEU A 115 -10.30 0.03 -7.14
CA LEU A 115 -10.19 -0.36 -8.55
C LEU A 115 -8.74 -0.81 -8.80
N ASP A 116 -8.57 -2.08 -9.14
CA ASP A 116 -7.28 -2.62 -9.55
C ASP A 116 -7.06 -2.26 -11.02
N GLY A 117 -6.10 -1.39 -11.28
CA GLY A 117 -5.79 -0.92 -12.63
C GLY A 117 -5.13 0.44 -12.69
N ARG A 118 -4.57 0.73 -13.86
CA ARG A 118 -3.84 1.98 -14.10
C ARG A 118 -4.78 3.11 -14.52
N ALA A 119 -4.92 4.09 -13.65
CA ALA A 119 -5.73 5.26 -13.91
C ALA A 119 -5.02 6.26 -14.85
N LYS A 120 -5.80 6.84 -15.77
CA LYS A 120 -5.39 7.94 -16.66
C LYS A 120 -6.38 9.08 -16.56
N VAL A 121 -5.90 10.29 -16.32
CA VAL A 121 -6.75 11.49 -16.33
C VAL A 121 -7.04 11.87 -17.78
N LEU A 122 -8.32 11.87 -18.16
CA LEU A 122 -8.77 12.28 -19.48
C LEU A 122 -9.25 13.74 -19.52
N GLY A 123 -9.61 14.28 -18.37
CA GLY A 123 -10.11 15.65 -18.25
C GLY A 123 -10.29 16.06 -16.78
N PRO A 124 -10.78 17.26 -16.51
CA PRO A 124 -10.87 17.79 -15.15
C PRO A 124 -11.80 16.97 -14.24
N HIS A 125 -12.69 16.17 -14.81
CA HIS A 125 -13.68 15.37 -14.09
C HIS A 125 -13.77 13.93 -14.61
N THR A 126 -12.83 13.48 -15.44
CA THR A 126 -12.90 12.15 -16.08
C THR A 126 -11.59 11.41 -15.92
N VAL A 127 -11.69 10.17 -15.43
CA VAL A 127 -10.57 9.23 -15.26
C VAL A 127 -10.92 7.94 -15.98
N ASP A 128 -9.98 7.43 -16.76
CA ASP A 128 -10.05 6.09 -17.34
C ASP A 128 -9.28 5.11 -16.44
N VAL A 129 -9.86 3.95 -16.18
CA VAL A 129 -9.16 2.79 -15.60
C VAL A 129 -9.43 1.59 -16.50
N ASP A 130 -8.41 1.16 -17.20
CA ASP A 130 -8.43 -0.02 -18.09
C ASP A 130 -9.59 -0.01 -19.10
N GLY A 131 -9.87 1.17 -19.68
CA GLY A 131 -10.92 1.36 -20.69
C GLY A 131 -12.32 1.63 -20.13
N VAL A 132 -12.46 1.76 -18.82
CA VAL A 132 -13.71 2.18 -18.17
C VAL A 132 -13.58 3.63 -17.72
N GLU A 133 -14.48 4.49 -18.20
CA GLU A 133 -14.51 5.90 -17.81
C GLU A 133 -15.31 6.11 -16.53
N TYR A 134 -14.69 6.83 -15.58
CA TYR A 134 -15.26 7.26 -14.32
C TYR A 134 -15.40 8.78 -14.29
N ARG A 135 -16.53 9.27 -13.79
CA ARG A 135 -16.79 10.69 -13.60
C ARG A 135 -16.66 11.06 -12.13
N ALA A 136 -15.86 12.08 -11.83
CA ALA A 136 -15.61 12.53 -10.47
C ALA A 136 -15.84 14.04 -10.32
N GLU A 137 -16.40 14.46 -9.20
CA GLU A 137 -16.45 15.88 -8.83
C GLU A 137 -15.04 16.43 -8.58
N ARG A 138 -14.17 15.62 -7.98
CA ARG A 138 -12.76 15.93 -7.70
C ARG A 138 -11.87 14.75 -7.97
N ILE A 139 -10.67 15.03 -8.47
CA ILE A 139 -9.62 14.03 -8.71
C ILE A 139 -8.43 14.36 -7.81
N LEU A 140 -7.97 13.39 -7.02
CA LEU A 140 -6.75 13.49 -6.22
C LEU A 140 -5.64 12.65 -6.83
N LEU A 141 -4.54 13.29 -7.20
CA LEU A 141 -3.32 12.62 -7.64
C LEU A 141 -2.45 12.28 -6.41
N ALA A 142 -2.36 10.99 -6.08
CA ALA A 142 -1.57 10.47 -4.97
C ALA A 142 -0.61 9.37 -5.43
N THR A 143 -0.05 9.52 -6.63
CA THR A 143 0.72 8.53 -7.38
C THR A 143 2.11 8.24 -6.79
N GLY A 144 2.56 9.04 -5.82
CA GLY A 144 3.90 8.92 -5.26
C GLY A 144 4.99 9.30 -6.25
N SER A 145 6.19 8.74 -6.05
CA SER A 145 7.37 9.00 -6.88
C SER A 145 8.23 7.77 -7.05
N TRP A 146 8.91 7.67 -8.19
CA TRP A 146 9.92 6.68 -8.49
C TRP A 146 11.22 7.38 -8.89
N PRO A 147 12.39 6.79 -8.58
CA PRO A 147 13.66 7.31 -9.08
C PRO A 147 13.70 7.20 -10.61
N THR A 148 13.99 8.30 -11.27
CA THR A 148 14.35 8.29 -12.70
C THR A 148 15.78 7.76 -12.86
N LYS A 149 15.97 6.83 -13.81
CA LYS A 149 17.27 6.29 -14.19
C LYS A 149 17.79 7.03 -15.41
#